data_20ffd39fba3112c8f032dc2491949821
#
_entry.id   20ffd39fba3112c8f032dc2491949821
#
_cell.length_a   1.000
_cell.length_b   1.000
_cell.length_c   1.000
_cell.angle_alpha   90.00
_cell.angle_beta   90.00
_cell.angle_gamma   90.00
#
_symmetry.space_group_name_H-M   'P 1'
#
loop_
_entity.id
_entity.type
_entity.pdbx_description
1 polymer ?
#
loop_
_entity_poly.entity_id
_entity_poly.type
_entity_poly.pdbx_seq_one_letter_code
_entity_poly.pdbx_strand_id
1 'polypeptide(L)'
;MSVEELKGTVIISVSFQSPGMLVAEAFEHTPGIQTASLSMYLKTNLFLFLFALGFYLLLRLLDIDLLWSVPIAKKWCANPDWIHIDTTPFAGLVRNLGVLFGLGFAVNSEMFLMSCRGENGYKPSFRLLCAITSLTTLQLYRFIKIPTHTEHLFYMLSFCKSASIPLTVVALIPYCIHMLMKPSEKKMK
;
A
#
# COMPACT_ATOMS: atom_id res chain seq x y z
N MET A 1 23.72 11.24 -17.41
CA MET A 1 22.40 10.71 -17.76
C MET A 1 22.08 11.16 -19.18
N SER A 2 22.06 10.24 -20.13
CA SER A 2 21.83 10.57 -21.55
C SER A 2 20.36 10.86 -21.81
N VAL A 3 20.07 11.62 -22.88
CA VAL A 3 18.68 11.96 -23.27
C VAL A 3 17.88 10.69 -23.59
N GLU A 4 18.54 9.60 -24.01
CA GLU A 4 17.91 8.31 -24.27
C GLU A 4 17.52 7.57 -22.98
N GLU A 5 18.31 7.65 -21.91
CA GLU A 5 17.95 7.10 -20.60
C GLU A 5 16.74 7.84 -20.02
N LEU A 6 16.67 9.18 -20.20
CA LEU A 6 15.55 9.97 -19.75
C LEU A 6 14.26 9.59 -20.50
N LYS A 7 14.32 9.38 -21.83
CA LYS A 7 13.19 8.94 -22.64
C LYS A 7 12.72 7.55 -22.24
N GLY A 8 13.64 6.60 -22.01
CA GLY A 8 13.31 5.26 -21.56
C GLY A 8 12.60 5.26 -20.21
N THR A 9 13.12 6.04 -19.25
CA THR A 9 12.53 6.17 -17.91
C THR A 9 11.13 6.80 -17.95
N VAL A 10 10.93 7.84 -18.76
CA VAL A 10 9.63 8.49 -18.92
C VAL A 10 8.62 7.55 -19.56
N ILE A 11 9.00 6.83 -20.63
CA ILE A 11 8.09 5.88 -21.32
C ILE A 11 7.68 4.76 -20.36
N ILE A 12 8.62 4.19 -19.60
CA ILE A 12 8.32 3.15 -18.61
C ILE A 12 7.38 3.71 -17.52
N SER A 13 7.64 4.91 -17.00
CA SER A 13 6.80 5.55 -15.99
C SER A 13 5.37 5.77 -16.48
N VAL A 14 5.19 6.27 -17.69
CA VAL A 14 3.87 6.50 -18.31
C VAL A 14 3.16 5.18 -18.57
N SER A 15 3.87 4.14 -19.01
CA SER A 15 3.30 2.81 -19.26
C SER A 15 2.81 2.12 -17.98
N PHE A 16 3.47 2.37 -16.83
CA PHE A 16 3.02 1.85 -15.53
C PHE A 16 1.89 2.69 -14.91
N GLN A 17 1.82 3.98 -15.20
CA GLN A 17 0.75 4.86 -14.69
C GLN A 17 -0.60 4.62 -15.39
N SER A 18 -0.60 4.30 -16.69
CA SER A 18 -1.83 4.06 -17.44
C SER A 18 -2.68 2.90 -16.88
N PRO A 19 -2.13 1.71 -16.60
CA PRO A 19 -2.89 0.63 -15.97
C PRO A 19 -3.41 1.01 -14.57
N GLY A 20 -2.62 1.75 -13.79
CA GLY A 20 -3.03 2.23 -12.46
C GLY A 20 -4.22 3.17 -12.52
N MET A 21 -4.25 4.08 -13.49
CA MET A 21 -5.38 4.99 -13.72
C MET A 21 -6.64 4.23 -14.17
N LEU A 22 -6.50 3.26 -15.07
CA LEU A 22 -7.64 2.42 -15.50
C LEU A 22 -8.20 1.59 -14.34
N VAL A 23 -7.34 1.06 -13.49
CA VAL A 23 -7.77 0.33 -12.29
C VAL A 23 -8.47 1.28 -11.32
N ALA A 24 -7.96 2.49 -11.08
CA ALA A 24 -8.60 3.48 -10.22
C ALA A 24 -9.99 3.88 -10.76
N GLU A 25 -10.11 4.10 -12.06
CA GLU A 25 -11.38 4.39 -12.74
C GLU A 25 -12.37 3.23 -12.59
N ALA A 26 -11.92 1.99 -12.81
CA ALA A 26 -12.74 0.80 -12.62
C ALA A 26 -13.21 0.66 -11.16
N PHE A 27 -12.36 0.99 -10.19
CA PHE A 27 -12.71 0.99 -8.76
C PHE A 27 -13.76 2.06 -8.43
N GLU A 28 -13.67 3.24 -9.03
CA GLU A 28 -14.66 4.30 -8.82
C GLU A 28 -16.05 3.91 -9.34
N HIS A 29 -16.09 3.21 -10.48
CA HIS A 29 -17.35 2.74 -11.09
C HIS A 29 -17.90 1.45 -10.47
N THR A 30 -17.21 0.83 -9.52
CA THR A 30 -17.67 -0.40 -8.86
C THR A 30 -18.25 -0.10 -7.48
N PRO A 31 -19.57 0.12 -7.36
CA PRO A 31 -20.20 0.61 -6.12
C PRO A 31 -20.07 -0.35 -4.93
N GLY A 32 -19.82 -1.64 -5.18
CA GLY A 32 -19.70 -2.65 -4.14
C GLY A 32 -18.41 -2.61 -3.31
N ILE A 33 -17.34 -1.99 -3.82
CA ILE A 33 -16.04 -2.00 -3.13
C ILE A 33 -16.03 -1.06 -1.92
N GLN A 34 -16.62 0.13 -2.06
CA GLN A 34 -16.66 1.12 -0.98
C GLN A 34 -17.63 0.73 0.15
N THR A 35 -18.58 -0.14 -0.12
CA THR A 35 -19.59 -0.62 0.84
C THR A 35 -19.32 -2.06 1.30
N ALA A 36 -18.21 -2.66 0.85
CA ALA A 36 -17.86 -4.03 1.19
C ALA A 36 -17.63 -4.20 2.69
N SER A 37 -18.23 -5.24 3.26
CA SER A 37 -18.07 -5.57 4.68
C SER A 37 -16.62 -6.01 4.99
N LEU A 38 -16.18 -5.81 6.23
CA LEU A 38 -14.89 -6.29 6.72
C LEU A 38 -14.70 -7.78 6.45
N SER A 39 -15.76 -8.58 6.61
CA SER A 39 -15.72 -10.01 6.33
C SER A 39 -15.36 -10.33 4.87
N MET A 40 -15.83 -9.54 3.92
CA MET A 40 -15.49 -9.70 2.50
C MET A 40 -14.02 -9.38 2.25
N TYR A 41 -13.50 -8.28 2.81
CA TYR A 41 -12.07 -7.95 2.73
C TYR A 41 -11.19 -9.05 3.32
N LEU A 42 -11.54 -9.56 4.49
CA LEU A 42 -10.78 -10.62 5.16
C LEU A 42 -10.81 -11.94 4.38
N LYS A 43 -11.96 -12.33 3.83
CA LYS A 43 -12.09 -13.54 2.99
C LYS A 43 -11.25 -13.42 1.72
N THR A 44 -11.32 -12.28 1.03
CA THR A 44 -10.52 -12.03 -0.17
C THR A 44 -9.02 -12.03 0.15
N ASN A 45 -8.62 -11.40 1.24
CA ASN A 45 -7.23 -11.37 1.67
C ASN A 45 -6.73 -12.77 2.04
N LEU A 46 -7.52 -13.53 2.78
CA LEU A 46 -7.19 -14.93 3.14
C LEU A 46 -7.07 -15.81 1.89
N PHE A 47 -7.99 -15.66 0.93
CA PHE A 47 -7.91 -16.40 -0.34
C PHE A 47 -6.64 -16.08 -1.11
N LEU A 48 -6.30 -14.79 -1.26
CA LEU A 48 -5.08 -14.37 -1.94
C LEU A 48 -3.81 -14.83 -1.20
N PHE A 49 -3.84 -14.80 0.13
CA PHE A 49 -2.74 -15.31 0.95
C PHE A 49 -2.55 -16.81 0.76
N LEU A 50 -3.62 -17.60 0.84
CA LEU A 50 -3.57 -19.06 0.63
C LEU A 50 -3.13 -19.41 -0.79
N PHE A 51 -3.62 -18.67 -1.79
CA PHE A 51 -3.19 -18.84 -3.18
C PHE A 51 -1.68 -18.58 -3.33
N ALA A 52 -1.20 -17.47 -2.76
CA ALA A 52 0.21 -17.11 -2.79
C ALA A 52 1.09 -18.14 -2.07
N LEU A 53 0.64 -18.59 -0.89
CA LEU A 53 1.34 -19.61 -0.12
C LEU A 53 1.35 -20.95 -0.86
N GLY A 54 0.22 -21.36 -1.43
CA GLY A 54 0.12 -22.57 -2.24
C GLY A 54 1.03 -22.53 -3.46
N PHE A 55 1.09 -21.40 -4.15
CA PHE A 55 2.00 -21.20 -5.27
C PHE A 55 3.47 -21.24 -4.83
N TYR A 56 3.79 -20.61 -3.70
CA TYR A 56 5.13 -20.68 -3.10
C TYR A 56 5.54 -22.12 -2.78
N LEU A 57 4.67 -22.88 -2.11
CA LEU A 57 4.93 -24.28 -1.76
C LEU A 57 5.05 -25.15 -3.01
N LEU A 58 4.21 -24.93 -4.02
CA LEU A 58 4.28 -25.65 -5.30
C LEU A 58 5.64 -25.43 -6.00
N LEU A 59 6.11 -24.19 -6.09
CA LEU A 59 7.41 -23.89 -6.68
C LEU A 59 8.55 -24.55 -5.90
N ARG A 60 8.46 -24.55 -4.57
CA ARG A 60 9.45 -25.18 -3.71
C ARG A 60 9.47 -26.70 -3.85
N LEU A 61 8.31 -27.35 -4.04
CA LEU A 61 8.22 -28.78 -4.32
C LEU A 61 8.79 -29.16 -5.70
N LEU A 62 8.80 -28.22 -6.64
CA LEU A 62 9.39 -28.39 -7.97
C LEU A 62 10.89 -28.04 -7.98
N ASP A 63 11.52 -27.84 -6.81
CA ASP A 63 12.90 -27.39 -6.64
C ASP A 63 13.22 -26.08 -7.39
N ILE A 64 12.19 -25.26 -7.64
CA ILE A 64 12.35 -23.92 -8.24
C ILE A 64 12.56 -22.92 -7.10
N ASP A 65 13.78 -22.40 -7.00
CA ASP A 65 14.09 -21.35 -6.03
C ASP A 65 13.43 -20.04 -6.46
N LEU A 66 12.55 -19.46 -5.61
CA LEU A 66 11.92 -18.16 -5.89
C LEU A 66 12.92 -17.01 -5.97
N LEU A 67 14.09 -17.19 -5.37
CA LEU A 67 15.16 -16.22 -5.40
C LEU A 67 16.14 -16.44 -6.57
N TRP A 68 15.85 -17.38 -7.48
CA TRP A 68 16.72 -17.68 -8.64
C TRP A 68 17.10 -16.44 -9.46
N SER A 69 16.22 -15.45 -9.52
CA SER A 69 16.46 -14.19 -10.22
C SER A 69 17.51 -13.30 -9.54
N VAL A 70 17.66 -13.41 -8.21
CA VAL A 70 18.59 -12.57 -7.44
C VAL A 70 20.05 -12.89 -7.78
N PRO A 71 20.53 -14.16 -7.76
CA PRO A 71 21.89 -14.47 -8.16
C PRO A 71 22.17 -14.17 -9.63
N ILE A 72 21.19 -14.36 -10.52
CA ILE A 72 21.33 -13.98 -11.93
C ILE A 72 21.46 -12.46 -12.07
N ALA A 73 20.59 -11.71 -11.42
CA ALA A 73 20.64 -10.25 -11.44
C ALA A 73 21.98 -9.75 -10.88
N LYS A 74 22.47 -10.30 -9.76
CA LYS A 74 23.79 -9.96 -9.20
C LYS A 74 24.95 -10.24 -10.14
N LYS A 75 24.84 -11.26 -10.99
CA LYS A 75 25.88 -11.60 -11.97
C LYS A 75 25.95 -10.60 -13.14
N TRP A 76 24.80 -10.04 -13.55
CA TRP A 76 24.71 -9.20 -14.74
C TRP A 76 24.58 -7.71 -14.46
N CYS A 77 24.23 -7.30 -13.23
CA CYS A 77 24.16 -5.89 -12.86
C CYS A 77 25.56 -5.31 -12.59
N ALA A 78 25.79 -4.11 -13.08
CA ALA A 78 27.04 -3.37 -12.86
C ALA A 78 27.33 -3.12 -11.37
N ASN A 79 26.29 -2.94 -10.55
CA ASN A 79 26.36 -2.78 -9.10
C ASN A 79 25.45 -3.79 -8.40
N PRO A 80 26.00 -4.85 -7.79
CA PRO A 80 25.24 -5.87 -7.08
C PRO A 80 24.50 -5.32 -5.84
N ASP A 81 24.94 -4.18 -5.29
CA ASP A 81 24.31 -3.52 -4.13
C ASP A 81 22.92 -2.93 -4.44
N TRP A 82 22.56 -2.80 -5.70
CA TRP A 82 21.22 -2.35 -6.11
C TRP A 82 20.17 -3.45 -6.05
N ILE A 83 20.61 -4.69 -5.90
CA ILE A 83 19.71 -5.84 -5.89
C ILE A 83 19.39 -6.20 -4.45
N HIS A 84 18.18 -5.82 -4.04
CA HIS A 84 17.66 -6.09 -2.71
C HIS A 84 16.55 -7.15 -2.76
N ILE A 85 16.39 -7.90 -1.68
CA ILE A 85 15.26 -8.84 -1.47
C ILE A 85 13.92 -8.12 -1.62
N ASP A 86 13.88 -6.82 -1.32
CA ASP A 86 12.72 -5.95 -1.44
C ASP A 86 12.16 -5.84 -2.87
N THR A 87 12.98 -6.07 -3.89
CA THR A 87 12.58 -6.01 -5.30
C THR A 87 12.02 -7.33 -5.84
N THR A 88 12.01 -8.38 -5.05
CA THR A 88 11.50 -9.68 -5.47
C THR A 88 9.98 -9.67 -5.65
N PRO A 89 9.44 -10.44 -6.62
CA PRO A 89 7.99 -10.53 -6.83
C PRO A 89 7.22 -10.96 -5.57
N PHE A 90 7.80 -11.85 -4.78
CA PHE A 90 7.19 -12.34 -3.55
C PHE A 90 7.11 -11.24 -2.47
N ALA A 91 8.16 -10.41 -2.33
CA ALA A 91 8.11 -9.25 -1.45
C ALA A 91 7.01 -8.25 -1.87
N GLY A 92 6.85 -8.03 -3.19
CA GLY A 92 5.77 -7.24 -3.75
C GLY A 92 4.38 -7.78 -3.39
N LEU A 93 4.20 -9.09 -3.48
CA LEU A 93 2.95 -9.76 -3.16
C LEU A 93 2.61 -9.61 -1.67
N VAL A 94 3.58 -9.85 -0.77
CA VAL A 94 3.39 -9.68 0.69
C VAL A 94 2.99 -8.23 1.03
N ARG A 95 3.61 -7.25 0.38
CA ARG A 95 3.23 -5.83 0.57
C ARG A 95 1.81 -5.54 0.11
N ASN A 96 1.41 -6.05 -1.05
CA ASN A 96 0.07 -5.85 -1.59
C ASN A 96 -1.00 -6.49 -0.68
N LEU A 97 -0.73 -7.68 -0.14
CA LEU A 97 -1.59 -8.31 0.85
C LEU A 97 -1.70 -7.46 2.13
N GLY A 98 -0.59 -6.91 2.61
CA GLY A 98 -0.58 -5.99 3.75
C GLY A 98 -1.43 -4.75 3.49
N VAL A 99 -1.28 -4.11 2.31
CA VAL A 99 -2.08 -2.94 1.94
C VAL A 99 -3.57 -3.28 1.89
N LEU A 100 -3.95 -4.39 1.26
CA LEU A 100 -5.36 -4.81 1.17
C LEU A 100 -5.95 -5.11 2.55
N PHE A 101 -5.18 -5.77 3.41
CA PHE A 101 -5.56 -6.05 4.80
C PHE A 101 -5.79 -4.76 5.58
N GLY A 102 -4.82 -3.85 5.57
CA GLY A 102 -4.91 -2.56 6.25
C GLY A 102 -6.04 -1.69 5.72
N LEU A 103 -6.29 -1.71 4.39
CA LEU A 103 -7.40 -0.98 3.78
C LEU A 103 -8.75 -1.51 4.24
N GLY A 104 -8.92 -2.83 4.33
CA GLY A 104 -10.14 -3.44 4.83
C GLY A 104 -10.49 -2.97 6.23
N PHE A 105 -9.51 -2.92 7.13
CA PHE A 105 -9.70 -2.39 8.48
C PHE A 105 -9.93 -0.88 8.48
N ALA A 106 -9.20 -0.12 7.68
CA ALA A 106 -9.32 1.33 7.61
C ALA A 106 -10.73 1.78 7.20
N VAL A 107 -11.25 1.22 6.09
CA VAL A 107 -12.56 1.59 5.52
C VAL A 107 -13.73 1.17 6.43
N ASN A 108 -13.57 0.07 7.19
CA ASN A 108 -14.59 -0.40 8.13
C ASN A 108 -14.41 0.17 9.55
N SER A 109 -13.41 1.04 9.78
CA SER A 109 -13.21 1.66 11.09
C SER A 109 -14.23 2.77 11.36
N GLU A 110 -14.65 2.91 12.61
CA GLU A 110 -15.50 4.02 13.04
C GLU A 110 -14.86 5.38 12.76
N MET A 111 -13.52 5.47 12.86
CA MET A 111 -12.77 6.68 12.56
C MET A 111 -12.99 7.15 11.12
N PHE A 112 -12.97 6.25 10.15
CA PHE A 112 -13.25 6.55 8.75
C PHE A 112 -14.71 6.96 8.55
N LEU A 113 -15.63 6.22 9.14
CA LEU A 113 -17.07 6.50 9.02
C LEU A 113 -17.43 7.88 9.58
N MET A 114 -16.88 8.26 10.73
CA MET A 114 -17.13 9.54 11.35
C MET A 114 -16.48 10.71 10.62
N SER A 115 -15.29 10.54 10.04
CA SER A 115 -14.53 11.61 9.42
C SER A 115 -14.85 11.80 7.94
N CYS A 116 -14.81 10.74 7.15
CA CYS A 116 -14.92 10.81 5.69
C CYS A 116 -16.38 10.74 5.20
N ARG A 117 -17.24 9.96 5.87
CA ARG A 117 -18.69 9.89 5.56
C ARG A 117 -19.53 10.95 6.27
N GLY A 118 -18.97 11.69 7.25
CA GLY A 118 -19.64 12.81 7.91
C GLY A 118 -19.69 14.06 7.05
N GLU A 119 -20.42 15.09 7.51
CA GLU A 119 -20.61 16.38 6.81
C GLU A 119 -19.30 17.07 6.40
N ASN A 120 -18.23 16.88 7.18
CA ASN A 120 -16.91 17.47 6.89
C ASN A 120 -16.22 16.81 5.69
N GLY A 121 -16.52 15.54 5.35
CA GLY A 121 -15.91 14.82 4.26
C GLY A 121 -16.15 15.44 2.87
N TYR A 122 -17.19 16.24 2.72
CA TYR A 122 -17.52 16.93 1.47
C TYR A 122 -16.83 18.29 1.33
N LYS A 123 -16.27 18.86 2.41
CA LYS A 123 -15.61 20.17 2.38
C LYS A 123 -14.27 20.10 1.63
N PRO A 124 -14.04 20.96 0.63
CA PRO A 124 -12.81 20.95 -0.16
C PRO A 124 -11.55 21.23 0.69
N SER A 125 -11.68 22.11 1.70
CA SER A 125 -10.57 22.40 2.63
C SER A 125 -10.17 21.18 3.47
N PHE A 126 -11.13 20.37 3.92
CA PHE A 126 -10.85 19.12 4.62
C PHE A 126 -10.10 18.13 3.73
N ARG A 127 -10.58 17.95 2.49
CA ARG A 127 -9.95 17.05 1.51
C ARG A 127 -8.52 17.46 1.17
N LEU A 128 -8.29 18.76 0.99
CA LEU A 128 -6.96 19.31 0.68
C LEU A 128 -5.99 19.07 1.85
N LEU A 129 -6.42 19.36 3.09
CA LEU A 129 -5.62 19.10 4.29
C LEU A 129 -5.30 17.62 4.45
N CYS A 130 -6.28 16.72 4.26
CA CYS A 130 -6.06 15.29 4.29
C CYS A 130 -5.05 14.85 3.22
N ALA A 131 -5.14 15.37 2.00
CA ALA A 131 -4.23 15.03 0.92
C ALA A 131 -2.78 15.46 1.23
N ILE A 132 -2.57 16.71 1.66
CA ILE A 132 -1.24 17.24 2.01
C ILE A 132 -0.62 16.43 3.15
N THR A 133 -1.39 16.20 4.23
CA THR A 133 -0.92 15.45 5.40
C THR A 133 -0.60 14.00 5.04
N SER A 134 -1.43 13.38 4.21
CA SER A 134 -1.22 12.01 3.72
C SER A 134 0.05 11.90 2.88
N LEU A 135 0.28 12.83 1.95
CA LEU A 135 1.50 12.86 1.14
C LEU A 135 2.75 13.03 2.00
N THR A 136 2.71 13.92 2.98
CA THR A 136 3.81 14.12 3.94
C THR A 136 4.08 12.84 4.73
N THR A 137 3.04 12.20 5.23
CA THR A 137 3.15 10.93 5.99
C THR A 137 3.70 9.80 5.13
N LEU A 138 3.27 9.69 3.86
CA LEU A 138 3.81 8.70 2.92
C LEU A 138 5.30 8.91 2.66
N GLN A 139 5.76 10.16 2.58
CA GLN A 139 7.19 10.45 2.46
C GLN A 139 7.96 10.00 3.72
N LEU A 140 7.41 10.21 4.92
CA LEU A 140 8.01 9.72 6.16
C LEU A 140 8.11 8.17 6.19
N TYR A 141 7.09 7.46 5.71
CA TYR A 141 7.14 5.99 5.61
C TYR A 141 8.26 5.48 4.70
N ARG A 142 8.70 6.25 3.70
CA ARG A 142 9.83 5.88 2.82
C ARG A 142 11.16 5.85 3.57
N PHE A 143 11.34 6.64 4.61
CA PHE A 143 12.56 6.65 5.42
C PHE A 143 12.66 5.44 6.36
N ILE A 144 11.57 4.75 6.63
CA ILE A 144 11.56 3.54 7.45
C ILE A 144 12.15 2.39 6.64
N LYS A 145 13.44 2.11 6.85
CA LYS A 145 14.12 0.94 6.25
C LYS A 145 13.84 -0.30 7.08
N ILE A 146 13.46 -1.38 6.41
CA ILE A 146 13.22 -2.67 7.05
C ILE A 146 14.54 -3.44 7.08
N PRO A 147 14.94 -4.02 8.24
CA PRO A 147 16.15 -4.82 8.33
C PRO A 147 16.00 -6.11 7.50
N THR A 148 17.04 -6.44 6.72
CA THR A 148 17.07 -7.58 5.79
C THR A 148 17.85 -8.79 6.32
N HIS A 149 18.16 -8.81 7.64
CA HIS A 149 19.01 -9.84 8.23
C HIS A 149 18.41 -11.25 8.19
N THR A 150 17.09 -11.37 8.30
CA THR A 150 16.37 -12.64 8.22
C THR A 150 15.18 -12.51 7.29
N GLU A 151 15.02 -13.45 6.36
CA GLU A 151 13.96 -13.42 5.35
C GLU A 151 12.56 -13.37 5.97
N HIS A 152 12.31 -14.23 6.97
CA HIS A 152 11.00 -14.30 7.62
C HIS A 152 10.65 -12.99 8.34
N LEU A 153 11.61 -12.39 9.07
CA LEU A 153 11.42 -11.12 9.75
C LEU A 153 11.17 -9.99 8.75
N PHE A 154 11.90 -10.00 7.64
CA PHE A 154 11.71 -9.03 6.55
C PHE A 154 10.28 -9.08 6.00
N TYR A 155 9.74 -10.27 5.68
CA TYR A 155 8.38 -10.39 5.16
C TYR A 155 7.32 -9.98 6.18
N MET A 156 7.47 -10.37 7.45
CA MET A 156 6.56 -9.96 8.52
C MET A 156 6.54 -8.44 8.72
N LEU A 157 7.71 -7.81 8.82
CA LEU A 157 7.82 -6.37 8.98
C LEU A 157 7.34 -5.61 7.72
N SER A 158 7.60 -6.16 6.53
CA SER A 158 7.13 -5.60 5.26
C SER A 158 5.59 -5.63 5.18
N PHE A 159 4.97 -6.72 5.61
CA PHE A 159 3.51 -6.83 5.72
C PHE A 159 2.95 -5.80 6.72
N CYS A 160 3.48 -5.74 7.94
CA CYS A 160 3.02 -4.82 8.98
C CYS A 160 3.18 -3.36 8.56
N LYS A 161 4.32 -2.99 7.95
CA LYS A 161 4.55 -1.66 7.41
C LYS A 161 3.53 -1.33 6.33
N SER A 162 3.29 -2.25 5.40
CA SER A 162 2.34 -2.04 4.29
C SER A 162 0.89 -1.96 4.78
N ALA A 163 0.51 -2.70 5.81
CA ALA A 163 -0.82 -2.63 6.42
C ALA A 163 -1.02 -1.33 7.21
N SER A 164 0.03 -0.81 7.84
CA SER A 164 -0.07 0.44 8.62
C SER A 164 -0.28 1.68 7.74
N ILE A 165 0.17 1.67 6.48
CA ILE A 165 0.02 2.80 5.55
C ILE A 165 -1.45 3.15 5.32
N PRO A 166 -2.33 2.25 4.83
CA PRO A 166 -3.73 2.60 4.62
C PRO A 166 -4.48 2.89 5.92
N LEU A 167 -4.12 2.25 7.03
CA LEU A 167 -4.70 2.57 8.34
C LEU A 167 -4.42 4.02 8.75
N THR A 168 -3.19 4.48 8.55
CA THR A 168 -2.83 5.88 8.88
C THR A 168 -3.43 6.86 7.88
N VAL A 169 -3.34 6.60 6.58
CA VAL A 169 -3.76 7.54 5.54
C VAL A 169 -5.27 7.63 5.42
N VAL A 170 -5.98 6.50 5.52
CA VAL A 170 -7.43 6.45 5.26
C VAL A 170 -8.25 6.64 6.53
N ALA A 171 -7.79 6.15 7.68
CA ALA A 171 -8.55 6.23 8.93
C ALA A 171 -8.01 7.29 9.89
N LEU A 172 -6.72 7.21 10.24
CA LEU A 172 -6.15 8.04 11.31
C LEU A 172 -6.03 9.51 10.93
N ILE A 173 -5.47 9.84 9.77
CA ILE A 173 -5.27 11.23 9.33
C ILE A 173 -6.60 11.97 9.17
N PRO A 174 -7.61 11.45 8.43
CA PRO A 174 -8.89 12.12 8.33
C PRO A 174 -9.57 12.31 9.68
N TYR A 175 -9.46 11.33 10.58
CA TYR A 175 -10.01 11.42 11.93
C TYR A 175 -9.35 12.52 12.76
N CYS A 176 -8.03 12.63 12.76
CA CYS A 176 -7.29 13.68 13.45
C CYS A 176 -7.68 15.07 12.91
N ILE A 177 -7.75 15.23 11.59
CA ILE A 177 -8.13 16.50 10.96
C ILE A 177 -9.59 16.85 11.28
N HIS A 178 -10.49 15.85 11.26
CA HIS A 178 -11.88 16.03 11.66
C HIS A 178 -11.99 16.56 13.11
N MET A 179 -11.22 15.97 14.03
CA MET A 179 -11.19 16.42 15.42
C MET A 179 -10.64 17.84 15.59
N LEU A 180 -9.63 18.22 14.80
CA LEU A 180 -9.04 19.55 14.79
C LEU A 180 -9.98 20.60 14.18
N MET A 181 -10.77 20.23 13.17
CA MET A 181 -11.72 21.11 12.50
C MET A 181 -13.09 21.21 13.20
N LYS A 182 -13.34 20.33 14.18
CA LYS A 182 -14.55 20.41 14.99
C LYS A 182 -14.43 21.64 15.91
N PRO A 183 -15.23 22.69 15.73
CA PRO A 183 -15.14 23.87 16.59
C PRO A 183 -15.39 23.44 18.03
N SER A 184 -14.59 23.97 18.94
CA SER A 184 -14.73 23.75 20.38
C SER A 184 -16.03 24.43 20.86
N GLU A 185 -17.16 23.77 20.70
CA GLU A 185 -18.46 24.23 21.22
C GLU A 185 -18.55 24.20 22.77
N LYS A 186 -17.41 23.97 23.45
CA LYS A 186 -17.36 23.89 24.92
C LYS A 186 -16.90 25.17 25.63
N LYS A 187 -17.04 26.36 25.04
CA LYS A 187 -16.76 27.61 25.75
C LYS A 187 -17.88 28.64 25.59
N MET A 188 -19.14 28.23 25.76
CA MET A 188 -20.23 29.15 26.09
C MET A 188 -21.30 28.41 26.89
N LYS A 189 -21.02 28.18 28.15
CA LYS A 189 -21.98 28.05 29.22
C LYS A 189 -21.38 28.60 30.50
#